data_c9d2378f9a4642d511eda2a9f76128e0
#
_entry.id   c9d2378f9a4642d511eda2a9f76128e0
#
_cell.length_a   1.000
_cell.length_b   1.000
_cell.length_c   1.000
_cell.angle_alpha   90.00
_cell.angle_beta   90.00
_cell.angle_gamma   90.00
#
_symmetry.space_group_name_H-M   'P 1'
#
loop_
_entity.id
_entity.type
_entity.pdbx_description
1 polymer ?
#
loop_
_entity_poly.entity_id
_entity_poly.type
_entity_poly.pdbx_seq_one_letter_code
_entity_poly.pdbx_strand_id
1 'polypeptide(L)'
;MQQKAKLPEPILEENADRFVLFPIEHDDIWKFYKKAEASFWTAEEIDLSTDLKDWENLNDGEKHFIKHVLAFFAASDGIVNENLAEHFVSEVQYTEAKFFYGFQIAIENIHSETYSLLIDTYVENPKEKDALLHAIETLDCVKKKADWALKWIDNGTFAERLIAFAAVEGIFFSGSFCSIFWLKKRGLMPGLTFSNELISRDEGLHCDFACHLYTKHIVNPLPKKIVTEIIVDAVDMEKDFVTDAIPVKLIGMNSDLMCQYIEFVADRLLIELGCSRVYNSSNPFDFMEMISLQGKTNFFEKRVAEYQKAGVLKKDDAVDSPKFSLEEDF
;
A
#
# COMPACT_ATOMS: atom_id res chain seq x y z
N MET A 1 25.96 17.32 27.39
CA MET A 1 25.21 17.82 26.24
C MET A 1 23.81 18.11 26.72
N GLN A 2 23.36 19.36 26.72
CA GLN A 2 21.97 19.68 27.05
C GLN A 2 21.06 19.10 25.95
N GLN A 3 20.17 18.19 26.30
CA GLN A 3 19.08 17.78 25.40
C GLN A 3 18.29 19.06 25.03
N LYS A 4 18.33 19.46 23.77
CA LYS A 4 17.40 20.46 23.27
C LYS A 4 16.00 19.94 23.55
N ALA A 5 15.17 20.76 24.22
CA ALA A 5 13.77 20.44 24.41
C ALA A 5 13.16 20.14 23.01
N LYS A 6 12.49 18.98 22.87
CA LYS A 6 11.76 18.66 21.63
C LYS A 6 10.67 19.72 21.45
N LEU A 7 10.57 20.25 20.24
CA LEU A 7 9.46 21.12 19.85
C LEU A 7 8.17 20.28 19.82
N PRO A 8 7.00 20.86 20.07
CA PRO A 8 5.75 20.16 19.82
C PRO A 8 5.62 19.79 18.34
N GLU A 9 4.91 18.70 18.05
CA GLU A 9 4.61 18.29 16.69
C GLU A 9 3.27 18.87 16.25
N PRO A 10 3.22 19.86 15.34
CA PRO A 10 1.98 20.55 15.00
C PRO A 10 0.87 19.62 14.50
N ILE A 11 1.24 18.56 13.77
CA ILE A 11 0.27 17.57 13.26
C ILE A 11 -0.44 16.81 14.39
N LEU A 12 0.13 16.79 15.61
CA LEU A 12 -0.42 16.12 16.79
C LEU A 12 -1.05 17.09 17.80
N GLU A 13 -0.94 18.41 17.57
CA GLU A 13 -1.49 19.41 18.48
C GLU A 13 -2.96 19.66 18.21
N GLU A 14 -3.78 19.61 19.27
CA GLU A 14 -5.20 19.98 19.16
C GLU A 14 -5.35 21.42 18.66
N ASN A 15 -6.23 21.61 17.68
CA ASN A 15 -6.61 22.93 17.21
C ASN A 15 -8.14 23.08 17.18
N ALA A 16 -8.61 24.33 17.16
CA ALA A 16 -10.03 24.63 17.17
C ALA A 16 -10.74 24.24 15.84
N ASP A 17 -9.99 24.21 14.76
CA ASP A 17 -10.50 24.04 13.41
C ASP A 17 -10.56 22.57 12.97
N ARG A 18 -10.14 21.62 13.83
CA ARG A 18 -10.11 20.17 13.54
C ARG A 18 -11.46 19.55 13.13
N PHE A 19 -12.56 20.25 13.36
CA PHE A 19 -13.91 19.81 12.99
C PHE A 19 -14.43 20.49 11.72
N VAL A 20 -13.63 21.36 11.11
CA VAL A 20 -13.99 22.15 9.92
C VAL A 20 -13.02 21.86 8.80
N LEU A 21 -13.55 21.52 7.62
CA LEU A 21 -12.70 21.19 6.49
C LEU A 21 -12.19 22.42 5.74
N PHE A 22 -13.02 23.43 5.58
CA PHE A 22 -12.65 24.63 4.81
C PHE A 22 -12.38 25.84 5.73
N PRO A 23 -11.37 26.66 5.37
CA PRO A 23 -10.48 26.53 4.20
C PRO A 23 -9.52 25.36 4.32
N ILE A 24 -9.07 24.79 3.18
CA ILE A 24 -8.00 23.80 3.17
C ILE A 24 -6.69 24.47 3.61
N GLU A 25 -6.08 23.99 4.69
CA GLU A 25 -4.84 24.53 5.24
C GLU A 25 -3.61 23.76 4.73
N HIS A 26 -3.74 22.45 4.52
CA HIS A 26 -2.68 21.57 4.05
C HIS A 26 -3.00 21.03 2.64
N ASP A 27 -2.82 21.88 1.62
CA ASP A 27 -3.14 21.57 0.22
C ASP A 27 -2.33 20.38 -0.32
N ASP A 28 -1.12 20.17 0.15
CA ASP A 28 -0.29 19.02 -0.20
C ASP A 28 -0.86 17.71 0.34
N ILE A 29 -1.33 17.67 1.58
CA ILE A 29 -2.02 16.50 2.18
C ILE A 29 -3.38 16.29 1.48
N TRP A 30 -4.13 17.37 1.23
CA TRP A 30 -5.40 17.31 0.54
C TRP A 30 -5.30 16.68 -0.86
N LYS A 31 -4.22 16.97 -1.59
CA LYS A 31 -3.94 16.35 -2.89
C LYS A 31 -3.77 14.84 -2.79
N PHE A 32 -3.15 14.32 -1.73
CA PHE A 32 -3.05 12.88 -1.50
C PHE A 32 -4.43 12.26 -1.28
N TYR A 33 -5.27 12.87 -0.44
CA TYR A 33 -6.65 12.41 -0.26
C TYR A 33 -7.42 12.38 -1.58
N LYS A 34 -7.38 13.44 -2.36
CA LYS A 34 -8.08 13.49 -3.67
C LYS A 34 -7.54 12.47 -4.68
N LYS A 35 -6.27 12.14 -4.58
CA LYS A 35 -5.64 11.10 -5.39
C LYS A 35 -6.12 9.70 -4.98
N ALA A 36 -6.21 9.44 -3.67
CA ALA A 36 -6.76 8.20 -3.14
C ALA A 36 -8.23 8.03 -3.54
N GLU A 37 -9.05 9.06 -3.32
CA GLU A 37 -10.47 9.06 -3.70
C GLU A 37 -10.68 8.78 -5.20
N ALA A 38 -9.85 9.37 -6.08
CA ALA A 38 -9.92 9.15 -7.52
C ALA A 38 -9.52 7.74 -7.95
N SER A 39 -8.85 6.96 -7.09
CA SER A 39 -8.43 5.58 -7.36
C SER A 39 -9.35 4.53 -6.74
N PHE A 40 -10.47 4.91 -6.15
CA PHE A 40 -11.41 4.00 -5.51
C PHE A 40 -11.91 2.88 -6.44
N TRP A 41 -12.00 1.69 -5.90
CA TRP A 41 -12.51 0.49 -6.55
C TRP A 41 -13.16 -0.43 -5.50
N THR A 42 -13.86 -1.48 -5.92
CA THR A 42 -14.47 -2.48 -5.04
C THR A 42 -14.09 -3.90 -5.46
N ALA A 43 -14.19 -4.85 -4.54
CA ALA A 43 -13.83 -6.24 -4.79
C ALA A 43 -14.62 -6.87 -5.95
N GLU A 44 -15.86 -6.41 -6.20
CA GLU A 44 -16.71 -6.88 -7.30
C GLU A 44 -16.20 -6.50 -8.70
N GLU A 45 -15.25 -5.57 -8.81
CA GLU A 45 -14.61 -5.23 -10.07
C GLU A 45 -13.63 -6.31 -10.56
N ILE A 46 -13.31 -7.30 -9.71
CA ILE A 46 -12.34 -8.35 -9.99
C ILE A 46 -13.06 -9.63 -10.45
N ASP A 47 -12.83 -10.02 -11.69
CA ASP A 47 -13.36 -11.29 -12.24
C ASP A 47 -12.37 -12.44 -12.00
N LEU A 48 -12.72 -13.35 -11.08
CA LEU A 48 -11.93 -14.53 -10.75
C LEU A 48 -12.32 -15.78 -11.57
N SER A 49 -13.35 -15.69 -12.43
CA SER A 49 -13.93 -16.85 -13.13
C SER A 49 -12.91 -17.58 -14.03
N THR A 50 -11.98 -16.85 -14.61
CA THR A 50 -10.96 -17.41 -15.49
C THR A 50 -9.74 -17.99 -14.76
N ASP A 51 -9.52 -17.58 -13.52
CA ASP A 51 -8.37 -18.00 -12.71
C ASP A 51 -8.45 -19.48 -12.32
N LEU A 52 -9.65 -20.03 -12.14
CA LEU A 52 -9.81 -21.42 -11.74
C LEU A 52 -9.18 -22.41 -12.73
N LYS A 53 -9.27 -22.11 -14.04
CA LYS A 53 -8.64 -22.91 -15.08
C LYS A 53 -7.12 -22.88 -14.97
N ASP A 54 -6.54 -21.72 -14.73
CA ASP A 54 -5.11 -21.60 -14.54
C ASP A 54 -4.69 -22.27 -13.22
N TRP A 55 -5.46 -22.06 -12.16
CA TRP A 55 -5.23 -22.68 -10.86
C TRP A 55 -5.15 -24.20 -10.93
N GLU A 56 -6.05 -24.85 -11.64
CA GLU A 56 -6.02 -26.32 -11.82
C GLU A 56 -4.70 -26.80 -12.45
N ASN A 57 -4.12 -26.02 -13.38
CA ASN A 57 -2.92 -26.36 -14.12
C ASN A 57 -1.61 -25.93 -13.42
N LEU A 58 -1.65 -25.15 -12.36
CA LEU A 58 -0.47 -24.82 -11.57
C LEU A 58 0.09 -26.06 -10.86
N ASN A 59 1.41 -26.14 -10.73
CA ASN A 59 2.03 -27.19 -9.92
C ASN A 59 1.87 -26.91 -8.42
N ASP A 60 2.15 -27.93 -7.58
CA ASP A 60 1.97 -27.85 -6.14
C ASP A 60 2.83 -26.74 -5.50
N GLY A 61 4.03 -26.48 -6.01
CA GLY A 61 4.90 -25.39 -5.54
C GLY A 61 4.30 -24.01 -5.82
N GLU A 62 3.76 -23.80 -7.01
CA GLU A 62 3.09 -22.56 -7.39
C GLU A 62 1.84 -22.30 -6.54
N LYS A 63 1.01 -23.34 -6.36
CA LYS A 63 -0.17 -23.27 -5.48
C LYS A 63 0.22 -22.97 -4.03
N HIS A 64 1.24 -23.64 -3.53
CA HIS A 64 1.76 -23.40 -2.18
C HIS A 64 2.20 -21.95 -2.02
N PHE A 65 3.01 -21.45 -2.96
CA PHE A 65 3.50 -20.07 -2.94
C PHE A 65 2.35 -19.06 -2.91
N ILE A 66 1.40 -19.16 -3.85
CA ILE A 66 0.27 -18.22 -3.95
C ILE A 66 -0.57 -18.22 -2.68
N LYS A 67 -0.94 -19.39 -2.16
CA LYS A 67 -1.73 -19.52 -0.92
C LYS A 67 -1.06 -18.79 0.25
N HIS A 68 0.24 -18.94 0.42
CA HIS A 68 0.96 -18.36 1.56
C HIS A 68 1.19 -16.86 1.40
N VAL A 69 1.37 -16.37 0.17
CA VAL A 69 1.43 -14.93 -0.12
C VAL A 69 0.07 -14.27 0.17
N LEU A 70 -1.03 -14.90 -0.25
CA LEU A 70 -2.37 -14.39 0.04
C LEU A 70 -2.67 -14.41 1.54
N ALA A 71 -2.26 -15.46 2.25
CA ALA A 71 -2.38 -15.55 3.71
C ALA A 71 -1.58 -14.45 4.42
N PHE A 72 -0.38 -14.15 3.93
CA PHE A 72 0.42 -13.04 4.44
C PHE A 72 -0.28 -11.69 4.21
N PHE A 73 -0.80 -11.42 3.03
CA PHE A 73 -1.52 -10.18 2.74
C PHE A 73 -2.75 -10.02 3.64
N ALA A 74 -3.61 -11.04 3.70
CA ALA A 74 -4.83 -10.99 4.53
C ALA A 74 -4.53 -10.74 6.02
N ALA A 75 -3.42 -11.29 6.53
CA ALA A 75 -2.97 -11.08 7.91
C ALA A 75 -2.39 -9.67 8.12
N SER A 76 -1.65 -9.15 7.14
CA SER A 76 -0.98 -7.84 7.22
C SER A 76 -1.98 -6.69 7.21
N ASP A 77 -3.01 -6.74 6.37
CA ASP A 77 -4.06 -5.71 6.31
C ASP A 77 -4.81 -5.55 7.63
N GLY A 78 -5.00 -6.64 8.38
CA GLY A 78 -5.58 -6.57 9.72
C GLY A 78 -4.72 -5.74 10.68
N ILE A 79 -3.41 -5.92 10.65
CA ILE A 79 -2.45 -5.17 11.48
C ILE A 79 -2.35 -3.70 11.03
N VAL A 80 -2.33 -3.48 9.72
CA VAL A 80 -2.33 -2.14 9.12
C VAL A 80 -3.58 -1.37 9.56
N ASN A 81 -4.76 -1.96 9.44
CA ASN A 81 -6.02 -1.36 9.85
C ASN A 81 -6.08 -1.03 11.35
N GLU A 82 -5.57 -1.90 12.22
CA GLU A 82 -5.49 -1.66 13.65
C GLU A 82 -4.63 -0.42 13.94
N ASN A 83 -3.44 -0.35 13.35
CA ASN A 83 -2.54 0.81 13.50
C ASN A 83 -3.16 2.11 12.97
N LEU A 84 -3.84 2.06 11.83
CA LEU A 84 -4.53 3.23 11.26
C LEU A 84 -5.63 3.74 12.20
N ALA A 85 -6.48 2.83 12.69
CA ALA A 85 -7.63 3.18 13.52
C ALA A 85 -7.23 3.65 14.95
N GLU A 86 -6.34 2.91 15.60
CA GLU A 86 -5.98 3.16 17.00
C GLU A 86 -4.97 4.29 17.17
N HIS A 87 -4.09 4.50 16.21
CA HIS A 87 -3.02 5.47 16.30
C HIS A 87 -3.16 6.61 15.29
N PHE A 88 -2.98 6.38 13.98
CA PHE A 88 -2.85 7.49 13.05
C PHE A 88 -4.10 8.39 12.99
N VAL A 89 -5.30 7.84 12.87
CA VAL A 89 -6.54 8.63 12.83
C VAL A 89 -6.80 9.33 14.15
N SER A 90 -6.50 8.69 15.29
CA SER A 90 -6.75 9.26 16.61
C SER A 90 -5.74 10.34 17.00
N GLU A 91 -4.48 10.19 16.59
CA GLU A 91 -3.38 11.09 17.00
C GLU A 91 -3.28 12.34 16.12
N VAL A 92 -3.45 12.22 14.77
CA VAL A 92 -3.34 13.39 13.90
C VAL A 92 -4.45 14.40 14.14
N GLN A 93 -4.11 15.68 14.07
CA GLN A 93 -5.06 16.78 14.29
C GLN A 93 -5.36 17.57 13.00
N TYR A 94 -4.56 17.41 11.95
CA TYR A 94 -4.85 17.99 10.63
C TYR A 94 -6.06 17.31 10.01
N THR A 95 -7.09 18.08 9.66
CA THR A 95 -8.35 17.56 9.11
C THR A 95 -8.11 16.81 7.79
N GLU A 96 -7.25 17.34 6.93
CA GLU A 96 -6.89 16.72 5.64
C GLU A 96 -6.21 15.37 5.84
N ALA A 97 -5.36 15.21 6.86
CA ALA A 97 -4.71 13.95 7.19
C ALA A 97 -5.73 12.92 7.72
N LYS A 98 -6.70 13.35 8.53
CA LYS A 98 -7.80 12.48 8.96
C LYS A 98 -8.64 11.99 7.78
N PHE A 99 -8.88 12.84 6.79
CA PHE A 99 -9.61 12.44 5.58
C PHE A 99 -8.85 11.38 4.79
N PHE A 100 -7.54 11.57 4.63
CA PHE A 100 -6.70 10.57 3.96
C PHE A 100 -6.72 9.23 4.70
N TYR A 101 -6.42 9.22 5.99
CA TYR A 101 -6.40 7.99 6.79
C TYR A 101 -7.77 7.31 6.89
N GLY A 102 -8.86 8.08 6.99
CA GLY A 102 -10.22 7.53 6.95
C GLY A 102 -10.53 6.83 5.63
N PHE A 103 -10.05 7.39 4.51
CA PHE A 103 -10.18 6.75 3.21
C PHE A 103 -9.24 5.53 3.07
N GLN A 104 -8.01 5.62 3.60
CA GLN A 104 -7.09 4.49 3.63
C GLN A 104 -7.70 3.30 4.36
N ILE A 105 -8.29 3.48 5.55
CA ILE A 105 -9.01 2.41 6.26
C ILE A 105 -10.10 1.80 5.39
N ALA A 106 -10.85 2.60 4.64
CA ALA A 106 -11.91 2.10 3.77
C ALA A 106 -11.36 1.24 2.63
N ILE A 107 -10.24 1.62 2.02
CA ILE A 107 -9.62 0.84 0.93
C ILE A 107 -8.91 -0.41 1.46
N GLU A 108 -8.29 -0.35 2.66
CA GLU A 108 -7.72 -1.55 3.31
C GLU A 108 -8.77 -2.61 3.63
N ASN A 109 -10.00 -2.19 3.98
CA ASN A 109 -11.11 -3.15 4.12
C ASN A 109 -11.43 -3.84 2.79
N ILE A 110 -11.33 -3.14 1.65
CA ILE A 110 -11.54 -3.73 0.31
C ILE A 110 -10.38 -4.65 -0.06
N HIS A 111 -9.13 -4.32 0.30
CA HIS A 111 -7.98 -5.22 0.14
C HIS A 111 -8.19 -6.51 0.93
N SER A 112 -8.54 -6.40 2.19
CA SER A 112 -8.79 -7.54 3.09
C SER A 112 -9.92 -8.44 2.59
N GLU A 113 -11.03 -7.85 2.11
CA GLU A 113 -12.12 -8.57 1.44
C GLU A 113 -11.62 -9.30 0.20
N THR A 114 -10.84 -8.62 -0.64
CA THR A 114 -10.31 -9.18 -1.88
C THR A 114 -9.40 -10.38 -1.61
N TYR A 115 -8.48 -10.29 -0.65
CA TYR A 115 -7.61 -11.41 -0.27
C TYR A 115 -8.41 -12.59 0.30
N SER A 116 -9.43 -12.31 1.08
CA SER A 116 -10.34 -13.34 1.61
C SER A 116 -11.09 -14.06 0.48
N LEU A 117 -11.59 -13.32 -0.51
CA LEU A 117 -12.25 -13.88 -1.69
C LEU A 117 -11.31 -14.71 -2.55
N LEU A 118 -10.05 -14.28 -2.74
CA LEU A 118 -9.03 -15.03 -3.45
C LEU A 118 -8.72 -16.37 -2.75
N ILE A 119 -8.54 -16.35 -1.43
CA ILE A 119 -8.33 -17.57 -0.63
C ILE A 119 -9.57 -18.47 -0.72
N ASP A 120 -10.77 -17.91 -0.60
CA ASP A 120 -12.02 -18.67 -0.67
C ASP A 120 -12.20 -19.34 -2.04
N THR A 121 -11.79 -18.66 -3.11
CA THR A 121 -11.91 -19.15 -4.49
C THR A 121 -10.91 -20.25 -4.80
N TYR A 122 -9.65 -20.14 -4.34
CA TYR A 122 -8.59 -21.09 -4.73
C TYR A 122 -8.42 -22.26 -3.77
N VAL A 123 -8.88 -22.15 -2.53
CA VAL A 123 -8.68 -23.17 -1.49
C VAL A 123 -9.98 -23.86 -1.15
N GLU A 124 -10.17 -25.09 -1.67
CA GLU A 124 -11.38 -25.87 -1.44
C GLU A 124 -11.43 -26.52 -0.04
N ASN A 125 -10.25 -26.90 0.52
CA ASN A 125 -10.21 -27.59 1.81
C ASN A 125 -10.52 -26.63 2.97
N PRO A 126 -11.61 -26.83 3.75
CA PRO A 126 -12.01 -25.90 4.79
C PRO A 126 -10.98 -25.73 5.91
N LYS A 127 -10.21 -26.79 6.26
CA LYS A 127 -9.18 -26.73 7.31
C LYS A 127 -7.96 -25.95 6.84
N GLU A 128 -7.57 -26.13 5.57
CA GLU A 128 -6.47 -25.37 4.98
C GLU A 128 -6.86 -23.89 4.86
N LYS A 129 -8.07 -23.62 4.42
CA LYS A 129 -8.63 -22.26 4.33
C LYS A 129 -8.62 -21.56 5.68
N ASP A 130 -9.12 -22.21 6.71
CA ASP A 130 -9.12 -21.70 8.09
C ASP A 130 -7.69 -21.40 8.58
N ALA A 131 -6.75 -22.32 8.35
CA ALA A 131 -5.35 -22.12 8.72
C ALA A 131 -4.71 -20.92 7.99
N LEU A 132 -5.02 -20.69 6.71
CA LEU A 132 -4.50 -19.56 5.93
C LEU A 132 -5.11 -18.22 6.37
N LEU A 133 -6.40 -18.19 6.71
CA LEU A 133 -7.05 -17.00 7.24
C LEU A 133 -6.59 -16.64 8.67
N HIS A 134 -6.01 -17.60 9.41
CA HIS A 134 -5.38 -17.38 10.71
C HIS A 134 -3.84 -17.43 10.63
N ALA A 135 -3.28 -16.88 9.55
CA ALA A 135 -1.85 -17.03 9.23
C ALA A 135 -0.90 -16.47 10.30
N ILE A 136 -1.29 -15.45 11.05
CA ILE A 136 -0.48 -14.91 12.17
C ILE A 136 -0.22 -15.98 13.24
N GLU A 137 -1.20 -16.87 13.48
CA GLU A 137 -1.09 -17.91 14.49
C GLU A 137 -0.50 -19.22 13.93
N THR A 138 -0.70 -19.48 12.64
CA THR A 138 -0.43 -20.78 12.00
C THR A 138 0.85 -20.81 11.18
N LEU A 139 1.38 -19.64 10.74
CA LEU A 139 2.55 -19.54 9.88
C LEU A 139 3.65 -18.69 10.53
N ASP A 140 4.73 -19.32 10.98
CA ASP A 140 5.85 -18.64 11.65
C ASP A 140 6.44 -17.46 10.86
N CYS A 141 6.49 -17.57 9.55
CA CYS A 141 7.02 -16.50 8.70
C CYS A 141 6.12 -15.26 8.67
N VAL A 142 4.81 -15.45 8.69
CA VAL A 142 3.83 -14.36 8.79
C VAL A 142 3.89 -13.75 10.18
N LYS A 143 3.93 -14.59 11.22
CA LYS A 143 4.06 -14.15 12.61
C LYS A 143 5.28 -13.26 12.84
N LYS A 144 6.43 -13.60 12.29
CA LYS A 144 7.66 -12.78 12.43
C LYS A 144 7.47 -11.37 11.90
N LYS A 145 6.87 -11.20 10.71
CA LYS A 145 6.58 -9.88 10.14
C LYS A 145 5.54 -9.13 10.97
N ALA A 146 4.50 -9.83 11.45
CA ALA A 146 3.48 -9.28 12.33
C ALA A 146 4.09 -8.78 13.65
N ASP A 147 4.90 -9.60 14.33
CA ASP A 147 5.58 -9.23 15.57
C ASP A 147 6.49 -8.00 15.37
N TRP A 148 7.14 -7.90 14.21
CA TRP A 148 7.96 -6.73 13.86
C TRP A 148 7.09 -5.47 13.75
N ALA A 149 5.97 -5.52 13.04
CA ALA A 149 5.07 -4.38 12.89
C ALA A 149 4.46 -3.96 14.23
N LEU A 150 3.92 -4.90 14.99
CA LEU A 150 3.31 -4.67 16.32
C LEU A 150 4.30 -4.06 17.31
N LYS A 151 5.57 -4.45 17.28
CA LYS A 151 6.61 -3.82 18.11
C LYS A 151 6.66 -2.30 17.94
N TRP A 152 6.53 -1.80 16.71
CA TRP A 152 6.54 -0.37 16.43
C TRP A 152 5.20 0.31 16.73
N ILE A 153 4.08 -0.39 16.48
CA ILE A 153 2.74 0.08 16.80
C ILE A 153 2.61 0.36 18.30
N ASP A 154 2.97 -0.62 19.13
CA ASP A 154 2.79 -0.53 20.58
C ASP A 154 3.76 0.41 21.28
N ASN A 155 5.00 0.49 20.81
CA ASN A 155 6.08 1.13 21.55
C ASN A 155 6.73 2.32 20.84
N GLY A 156 6.42 2.55 19.57
CA GLY A 156 7.03 3.60 18.76
C GLY A 156 6.46 4.99 19.05
N THR A 157 7.29 6.03 18.88
CA THR A 157 6.81 7.41 18.72
C THR A 157 6.07 7.55 17.40
N PHE A 158 5.29 8.61 17.22
CA PHE A 158 4.59 8.87 15.95
C PHE A 158 5.53 8.84 14.73
N ALA A 159 6.71 9.46 14.85
CA ALA A 159 7.72 9.45 13.78
C ALA A 159 8.27 8.04 13.49
N GLU A 160 8.51 7.22 14.53
CA GLU A 160 8.94 5.82 14.36
C GLU A 160 7.85 4.98 13.72
N ARG A 161 6.59 5.15 14.13
CA ARG A 161 5.46 4.45 13.50
C ARG A 161 5.29 4.82 12.04
N LEU A 162 5.46 6.09 11.64
CA LEU A 162 5.43 6.50 10.22
C LEU A 162 6.50 5.78 9.39
N ILE A 163 7.74 5.67 9.91
CA ILE A 163 8.83 4.97 9.21
C ILE A 163 8.55 3.46 9.13
N ALA A 164 8.13 2.85 10.23
CA ALA A 164 7.80 1.44 10.26
C ALA A 164 6.60 1.12 9.34
N PHE A 165 5.60 1.99 9.31
CA PHE A 165 4.46 1.87 8.40
C PHE A 165 4.91 1.95 6.94
N ALA A 166 5.75 2.93 6.57
CA ALA A 166 6.33 3.01 5.24
C ALA A 166 7.17 1.77 4.87
N ALA A 167 7.82 1.12 5.85
CA ALA A 167 8.53 -0.14 5.63
C ALA A 167 7.58 -1.32 5.40
N VAL A 168 6.46 -1.39 6.10
CA VAL A 168 5.42 -2.42 5.87
C VAL A 168 4.84 -2.27 4.47
N GLU A 169 4.31 -1.10 4.12
CA GLU A 169 3.67 -0.81 2.84
C GLU A 169 4.65 -0.90 1.66
N GLY A 170 5.88 -0.38 1.83
CA GLY A 170 6.86 -0.25 0.76
C GLY A 170 7.80 -1.45 0.62
N ILE A 171 8.11 -2.19 1.69
CA ILE A 171 9.11 -3.27 1.67
C ILE A 171 8.48 -4.64 1.88
N PHE A 172 7.69 -4.85 2.95
CA PHE A 172 7.15 -6.18 3.27
C PHE A 172 6.20 -6.72 2.19
N PHE A 173 5.60 -5.86 1.40
CA PHE A 173 4.73 -6.25 0.28
C PHE A 173 5.48 -6.35 -1.05
N SER A 174 6.68 -5.78 -1.16
CA SER A 174 7.37 -5.59 -2.43
C SER A 174 7.70 -6.90 -3.16
N GLY A 175 8.25 -7.89 -2.44
CA GLY A 175 8.59 -9.19 -3.00
C GLY A 175 7.35 -9.98 -3.42
N SER A 176 6.30 -9.92 -2.62
CA SER A 176 5.02 -10.59 -2.89
C SER A 176 4.32 -9.98 -4.11
N PHE A 177 4.21 -8.66 -4.22
CA PHE A 177 3.67 -7.99 -5.40
C PHE A 177 4.47 -8.30 -6.66
N CYS A 178 5.80 -8.22 -6.59
CA CYS A 178 6.68 -8.56 -7.71
C CYS A 178 6.46 -10.00 -8.18
N SER A 179 6.26 -10.93 -7.26
CA SER A 179 6.02 -12.34 -7.54
C SER A 179 4.68 -12.57 -8.26
N ILE A 180 3.62 -11.86 -7.88
CA ILE A 180 2.33 -11.94 -8.57
C ILE A 180 2.42 -11.27 -9.96
N PHE A 181 3.15 -10.16 -10.11
CA PHE A 181 3.43 -9.58 -11.43
C PHE A 181 4.25 -10.50 -12.34
N TRP A 182 5.08 -11.37 -11.78
CA TRP A 182 5.72 -12.44 -12.54
C TRP A 182 4.72 -13.44 -13.12
N LEU A 183 3.67 -13.81 -12.37
CA LEU A 183 2.57 -14.62 -12.92
C LEU A 183 1.87 -13.90 -14.07
N LYS A 184 1.65 -12.59 -13.97
CA LYS A 184 1.12 -11.77 -15.06
C LYS A 184 2.01 -11.82 -16.31
N LYS A 185 3.32 -11.69 -16.15
CA LYS A 185 4.28 -11.82 -17.26
C LYS A 185 4.18 -13.18 -17.95
N ARG A 186 3.81 -14.24 -17.21
CA ARG A 186 3.57 -15.59 -17.73
C ARG A 186 2.17 -15.77 -18.33
N GLY A 187 1.30 -14.79 -18.25
CA GLY A 187 -0.08 -14.87 -18.75
C GLY A 187 -1.01 -15.74 -17.92
N LEU A 188 -0.75 -15.85 -16.60
CA LEU A 188 -1.48 -16.70 -15.67
C LEU A 188 -2.27 -15.86 -14.66
N MET A 189 -3.39 -16.41 -14.17
CA MET A 189 -4.17 -15.89 -13.05
C MET A 189 -4.60 -14.43 -13.27
N PRO A 190 -5.37 -14.11 -14.33
CA PRO A 190 -5.69 -12.72 -14.68
C PRO A 190 -6.44 -11.95 -13.59
N GLY A 191 -7.35 -12.59 -12.85
CA GLY A 191 -8.06 -11.97 -11.73
C GLY A 191 -7.12 -11.63 -10.57
N LEU A 192 -6.30 -12.58 -10.13
CA LEU A 192 -5.26 -12.38 -9.12
C LEU A 192 -4.29 -11.26 -9.52
N THR A 193 -3.83 -11.26 -10.76
CA THR A 193 -2.85 -10.27 -11.20
C THR A 193 -3.48 -8.90 -11.39
N PHE A 194 -4.75 -8.81 -11.75
CA PHE A 194 -5.48 -7.54 -11.81
C PHE A 194 -5.71 -6.95 -10.41
N SER A 195 -6.13 -7.77 -9.44
CA SER A 195 -6.23 -7.30 -8.05
C SER A 195 -4.89 -6.78 -7.53
N ASN A 196 -3.79 -7.47 -7.84
CA ASN A 196 -2.44 -7.05 -7.48
C ASN A 196 -2.05 -5.68 -8.08
N GLU A 197 -2.54 -5.33 -9.27
CA GLU A 197 -2.33 -3.99 -9.86
C GLU A 197 -3.05 -2.90 -9.08
N LEU A 198 -4.29 -3.16 -8.68
CA LEU A 198 -5.08 -2.19 -7.93
C LEU A 198 -4.50 -2.01 -6.53
N ILE A 199 -4.25 -3.08 -5.83
CA ILE A 199 -3.75 -3.05 -4.45
C ILE A 199 -2.33 -2.46 -4.39
N SER A 200 -1.39 -2.94 -5.22
CA SER A 200 -0.01 -2.42 -5.19
C SER A 200 0.09 -0.94 -5.56
N ARG A 201 -0.83 -0.42 -6.35
CA ARG A 201 -0.97 1.02 -6.62
C ARG A 201 -1.39 1.78 -5.36
N ASP A 202 -2.37 1.27 -4.63
CA ASP A 202 -2.89 1.89 -3.43
C ASP A 202 -1.82 1.87 -2.32
N GLU A 203 -1.12 0.74 -2.12
CA GLU A 203 -0.01 0.64 -1.16
C GLU A 203 1.16 1.57 -1.50
N GLY A 204 1.44 1.75 -2.79
CA GLY A 204 2.41 2.76 -3.23
C GLY A 204 2.01 4.18 -2.84
N LEU A 205 0.71 4.52 -2.91
CA LEU A 205 0.20 5.82 -2.49
C LEU A 205 0.24 5.98 -0.97
N HIS A 206 -0.05 4.93 -0.20
CA HIS A 206 0.02 4.92 1.26
C HIS A 206 1.46 5.12 1.74
N CYS A 207 2.41 4.42 1.14
CA CYS A 207 3.84 4.58 1.40
C CYS A 207 4.32 6.01 1.07
N ASP A 208 3.96 6.55 -0.10
CA ASP A 208 4.29 7.91 -0.52
C ASP A 208 3.73 8.94 0.47
N PHE A 209 2.51 8.72 0.98
CA PHE A 209 1.89 9.61 1.97
C PHE A 209 2.63 9.58 3.31
N ALA A 210 3.00 8.41 3.81
CA ALA A 210 3.79 8.28 5.03
C ALA A 210 5.14 9.00 4.90
N CYS A 211 5.84 8.84 3.78
CA CYS A 211 7.08 9.54 3.47
C CYS A 211 6.89 11.06 3.40
N HIS A 212 5.79 11.50 2.80
CA HIS A 212 5.44 12.91 2.70
C HIS A 212 5.19 13.54 4.07
N LEU A 213 4.36 12.92 4.91
CA LEU A 213 4.12 13.39 6.27
C LEU A 213 5.42 13.45 7.06
N TYR A 214 6.24 12.39 7.00
CA TYR A 214 7.51 12.34 7.72
C TYR A 214 8.46 13.47 7.32
N THR A 215 8.60 13.73 6.02
CA THR A 215 9.59 14.69 5.52
C THR A 215 9.13 16.14 5.53
N LYS A 216 7.81 16.39 5.50
CA LYS A 216 7.25 17.74 5.39
C LYS A 216 6.56 18.23 6.65
N HIS A 217 5.98 17.34 7.45
CA HIS A 217 5.13 17.70 8.58
C HIS A 217 5.67 17.26 9.94
N ILE A 218 6.75 16.47 10.00
CA ILE A 218 7.44 16.13 11.25
C ILE A 218 8.54 17.15 11.54
N VAL A 219 8.42 17.82 12.70
CA VAL A 219 9.38 18.85 13.15
C VAL A 219 10.56 18.25 13.91
N ASN A 220 10.36 17.08 14.56
CA ASN A 220 11.42 16.35 15.25
C ASN A 220 11.72 15.02 14.54
N PRO A 221 12.33 15.04 13.34
CA PRO A 221 12.61 13.82 12.61
C PRO A 221 13.63 12.97 13.38
N LEU A 222 13.55 11.67 13.18
CA LEU A 222 14.52 10.73 13.74
C LEU A 222 15.93 10.97 13.17
N PRO A 223 16.97 10.62 13.93
CA PRO A 223 18.32 10.56 13.37
C PRO A 223 18.34 9.64 12.13
N LYS A 224 18.94 10.08 11.04
CA LYS A 224 19.00 9.30 9.78
C LYS A 224 19.52 7.86 9.99
N LYS A 225 20.42 7.68 10.95
CA LYS A 225 20.93 6.36 11.33
C LYS A 225 19.79 5.44 11.79
N ILE A 226 18.88 5.91 12.65
CA ILE A 226 17.75 5.14 13.16
C ILE A 226 16.78 4.80 12.02
N VAL A 227 16.45 5.76 11.15
CA VAL A 227 15.63 5.51 9.96
C VAL A 227 16.24 4.42 9.10
N THR A 228 17.54 4.51 8.83
CA THR A 228 18.27 3.50 8.03
C THR A 228 18.25 2.13 8.71
N GLU A 229 18.44 2.06 10.02
CA GLU A 229 18.40 0.79 10.79
C GLU A 229 17.03 0.12 10.70
N ILE A 230 15.92 0.88 10.81
CA ILE A 230 14.55 0.35 10.66
C ILE A 230 14.36 -0.24 9.27
N ILE A 231 14.77 0.49 8.22
CA ILE A 231 14.60 0.04 6.83
C ILE A 231 15.47 -1.19 6.51
N VAL A 232 16.71 -1.21 6.98
CA VAL A 232 17.61 -2.37 6.78
C VAL A 232 17.08 -3.62 7.47
N ASP A 233 16.58 -3.49 8.70
CA ASP A 233 15.97 -4.60 9.45
C ASP A 233 14.74 -5.17 8.71
N ALA A 234 13.90 -4.30 8.14
CA ALA A 234 12.77 -4.72 7.30
C ALA A 234 13.23 -5.43 6.01
N VAL A 235 14.29 -4.96 5.37
CA VAL A 235 14.88 -5.59 4.17
C VAL A 235 15.38 -6.99 4.46
N ASP A 236 16.10 -7.18 5.56
CA ASP A 236 16.63 -8.50 5.93
C ASP A 236 15.47 -9.48 6.19
N MET A 237 14.42 -9.04 6.87
CA MET A 237 13.22 -9.84 7.10
C MET A 237 12.48 -10.20 5.80
N GLU A 238 12.35 -9.25 4.88
CA GLU A 238 11.71 -9.51 3.58
C GLU A 238 12.52 -10.48 2.72
N LYS A 239 13.85 -10.37 2.73
CA LYS A 239 14.72 -11.32 2.03
C LYS A 239 14.56 -12.73 2.58
N ASP A 240 14.57 -12.92 3.90
CA ASP A 240 14.33 -14.22 4.53
C ASP A 240 12.96 -14.78 4.13
N PHE A 241 11.94 -13.95 4.08
CA PHE A 241 10.60 -14.34 3.68
C PHE A 241 10.56 -14.90 2.24
N VAL A 242 11.15 -14.21 1.27
CA VAL A 242 11.09 -14.59 -0.16
C VAL A 242 12.11 -15.67 -0.57
N THR A 243 13.12 -15.94 0.25
CA THR A 243 14.16 -16.94 -0.06
C THR A 243 13.93 -18.25 0.69
N ASP A 244 13.62 -18.20 1.97
CA ASP A 244 13.61 -19.36 2.87
C ASP A 244 12.22 -19.75 3.32
N ALA A 245 11.37 -18.77 3.71
CA ALA A 245 10.06 -19.07 4.25
C ALA A 245 9.04 -19.42 3.14
N ILE A 246 8.92 -18.59 2.13
CA ILE A 246 8.08 -18.81 0.94
C ILE A 246 8.92 -18.55 -0.32
N PRO A 247 9.76 -19.53 -0.71
CA PRO A 247 10.79 -19.29 -1.71
C PRO A 247 10.22 -18.97 -3.09
N VAL A 248 10.56 -17.81 -3.67
CA VAL A 248 10.15 -17.40 -5.02
C VAL A 248 10.59 -18.36 -6.13
N LYS A 249 11.58 -19.22 -5.88
CA LYS A 249 11.95 -20.30 -6.78
C LYS A 249 10.82 -21.31 -7.07
N LEU A 250 9.82 -21.39 -6.16
CA LEU A 250 8.64 -22.25 -6.36
C LEU A 250 7.80 -21.82 -7.57
N ILE A 251 7.84 -20.54 -7.92
CA ILE A 251 7.17 -19.98 -9.11
C ILE A 251 8.14 -19.71 -10.26
N GLY A 252 9.36 -20.22 -10.17
CA GLY A 252 10.39 -20.09 -11.20
C GLY A 252 11.12 -18.76 -11.24
N MET A 253 11.07 -17.96 -10.17
CA MET A 253 11.85 -16.72 -10.05
C MET A 253 13.24 -17.01 -9.44
N ASN A 254 14.19 -16.13 -9.79
CA ASN A 254 15.53 -16.15 -9.20
C ASN A 254 15.54 -15.39 -7.86
N SER A 255 15.92 -16.08 -6.78
CA SER A 255 15.95 -15.53 -5.44
C SER A 255 16.97 -14.38 -5.26
N ASP A 256 18.14 -14.46 -5.93
CA ASP A 256 19.16 -13.40 -5.84
C ASP A 256 18.67 -12.13 -6.53
N LEU A 257 17.99 -12.24 -7.67
CA LEU A 257 17.39 -11.10 -8.34
C LEU A 257 16.22 -10.51 -7.52
N MET A 258 15.46 -11.35 -6.81
CA MET A 258 14.43 -10.86 -5.90
C MET A 258 15.03 -10.07 -4.74
N CYS A 259 16.10 -10.57 -4.12
CA CYS A 259 16.84 -9.83 -3.09
C CYS A 259 17.35 -8.48 -3.61
N GLN A 260 17.92 -8.46 -4.83
CA GLN A 260 18.35 -7.22 -5.48
C GLN A 260 17.17 -6.25 -5.71
N TYR A 261 15.99 -6.77 -6.08
CA TYR A 261 14.77 -5.95 -6.25
C TYR A 261 14.33 -5.32 -4.93
N ILE A 262 14.31 -6.08 -3.83
CA ILE A 262 13.96 -5.59 -2.50
C ILE A 262 14.93 -4.48 -2.07
N GLU A 263 16.24 -4.67 -2.29
CA GLU A 263 17.27 -3.65 -2.04
C GLU A 263 17.03 -2.37 -2.87
N PHE A 264 16.67 -2.52 -4.13
CA PHE A 264 16.34 -1.39 -5.00
C PHE A 264 15.12 -0.61 -4.48
N VAL A 265 14.06 -1.30 -4.03
CA VAL A 265 12.89 -0.67 -3.43
C VAL A 265 13.26 0.05 -2.14
N ALA A 266 14.07 -0.57 -1.29
CA ALA A 266 14.53 0.02 -0.03
C ALA A 266 15.39 1.29 -0.25
N ASP A 267 16.27 1.28 -1.24
CA ASP A 267 17.07 2.47 -1.60
C ASP A 267 16.18 3.63 -2.07
N ARG A 268 15.10 3.36 -2.80
CA ARG A 268 14.11 4.38 -3.18
C ARG A 268 13.41 4.95 -1.94
N LEU A 269 12.94 4.07 -1.06
CA LEU A 269 12.27 4.48 0.18
C LEU A 269 13.20 5.32 1.07
N LEU A 270 14.46 4.92 1.22
CA LEU A 270 15.47 5.70 1.97
C LEU A 270 15.66 7.11 1.40
N ILE A 271 15.70 7.26 0.07
CA ILE A 271 15.79 8.58 -0.57
C ILE A 271 14.56 9.43 -0.26
N GLU A 272 13.37 8.86 -0.37
CA GLU A 272 12.11 9.55 -0.08
C GLU A 272 12.02 9.99 1.38
N LEU A 273 12.60 9.22 2.30
CA LEU A 273 12.73 9.57 3.73
C LEU A 273 13.90 10.54 4.02
N GLY A 274 14.60 11.04 2.98
CA GLY A 274 15.70 11.99 3.11
C GLY A 274 17.02 11.37 3.60
N CYS A 275 17.17 10.03 3.50
CA CYS A 275 18.39 9.28 3.81
C CYS A 275 19.21 9.00 2.55
N SER A 276 20.44 8.49 2.72
CA SER A 276 21.28 8.02 1.63
C SER A 276 20.94 6.58 1.29
N ARG A 277 21.18 6.17 0.05
CA ARG A 277 21.13 4.77 -0.36
C ARG A 277 22.11 3.93 0.45
N VAL A 278 21.72 2.69 0.72
CA VAL A 278 22.55 1.70 1.43
C VAL A 278 23.10 0.67 0.45
N TYR A 279 22.24 0.15 -0.43
CA TYR A 279 22.57 -0.99 -1.28
C TYR A 279 23.10 -0.57 -2.64
N ASN A 280 22.66 0.56 -3.17
CA ASN A 280 22.95 1.04 -4.52
C ASN A 280 22.56 0.04 -5.62
N SER A 281 21.51 -0.72 -5.35
CA SER A 281 20.99 -1.72 -6.26
C SER A 281 20.13 -1.11 -7.37
N SER A 282 20.14 -1.74 -8.55
CA SER A 282 19.28 -1.40 -9.69
C SER A 282 18.14 -2.41 -9.81
N ASN A 283 17.01 -1.99 -10.40
CA ASN A 283 15.90 -2.89 -10.66
C ASN A 283 16.31 -4.00 -11.64
N PRO A 284 16.28 -5.29 -11.23
CA PRO A 284 16.65 -6.39 -12.11
C PRO A 284 15.49 -6.89 -12.99
N PHE A 285 14.26 -6.40 -12.74
CA PHE A 285 13.06 -6.88 -13.43
C PHE A 285 12.46 -5.82 -14.35
N ASP A 286 12.65 -5.98 -15.65
CA ASP A 286 12.13 -5.12 -16.71
C ASP A 286 10.59 -4.95 -16.66
N PHE A 287 9.87 -6.04 -16.31
CA PHE A 287 8.42 -6.03 -16.24
C PHE A 287 7.90 -5.11 -15.09
N MET A 288 8.67 -4.93 -14.03
CA MET A 288 8.30 -4.03 -12.94
C MET A 288 8.41 -2.54 -13.34
N GLU A 289 9.30 -2.20 -14.26
CA GLU A 289 9.38 -0.84 -14.82
C GLU A 289 8.17 -0.52 -15.70
N MET A 290 7.76 -1.45 -16.56
CA MET A 290 6.60 -1.29 -17.43
C MET A 290 5.30 -1.12 -16.63
N ILE A 291 5.12 -1.85 -15.54
CA ILE A 291 3.95 -1.76 -14.66
C ILE A 291 3.90 -0.39 -13.97
N SER A 292 5.04 0.09 -13.47
CA SER A 292 5.13 1.43 -12.85
C SER A 292 4.76 2.55 -13.83
N LEU A 293 5.12 2.43 -15.11
CA LEU A 293 4.76 3.39 -16.15
C LEU A 293 3.27 3.31 -16.51
N GLN A 294 2.71 2.11 -16.65
CA GLN A 294 1.29 1.91 -16.94
C GLN A 294 0.39 2.38 -15.80
N GLY A 295 0.76 2.10 -14.55
CA GLY A 295 0.02 2.60 -13.38
C GLY A 295 -0.01 4.12 -13.28
N LYS A 296 1.09 4.79 -13.63
CA LYS A 296 1.17 6.26 -13.61
C LYS A 296 0.43 6.95 -14.77
N THR A 297 0.46 6.39 -15.98
CA THR A 297 -0.09 7.03 -17.19
C THR A 297 -1.56 6.64 -17.45
N ASN A 298 -1.91 5.36 -17.43
CA ASN A 298 -3.22 4.90 -17.87
C ASN A 298 -4.34 5.21 -16.87
N PHE A 299 -4.04 5.22 -15.57
CA PHE A 299 -5.05 5.49 -14.54
C PHE A 299 -5.45 6.96 -14.52
N PHE A 300 -4.47 7.88 -14.55
CA PHE A 300 -4.75 9.33 -14.55
C PHE A 300 -5.40 9.79 -15.85
N GLU A 301 -4.97 9.29 -17.01
CA GLU A 301 -5.55 9.66 -18.30
C GLU A 301 -6.99 9.13 -18.47
N LYS A 302 -7.29 7.90 -18.09
CA LYS A 302 -8.63 7.34 -18.23
C LYS A 302 -9.67 8.01 -17.32
N ARG A 303 -9.40 8.15 -16.02
CA ARG A 303 -10.37 8.74 -15.08
C ARG A 303 -10.48 10.26 -15.21
N VAL A 304 -9.39 10.96 -15.45
CA VAL A 304 -9.44 12.41 -15.74
C VAL A 304 -10.21 12.68 -17.05
N ALA A 305 -10.07 11.84 -18.07
CA ALA A 305 -10.85 11.95 -19.30
C ALA A 305 -12.34 11.68 -19.11
N GLU A 306 -12.72 10.74 -18.22
CA GLU A 306 -14.13 10.48 -17.88
C GLU A 306 -14.74 11.59 -17.02
N TYR A 307 -13.99 12.17 -16.09
CA TYR A 307 -14.41 13.37 -15.34
C TYR A 307 -14.49 14.62 -16.22
N GLN A 308 -13.60 14.76 -17.21
CA GLN A 308 -13.71 15.85 -18.21
C GLN A 308 -14.95 15.73 -19.08
N LYS A 309 -15.38 14.52 -19.43
CA LYS A 309 -16.65 14.28 -20.13
C LYS A 309 -17.87 14.71 -19.32
N ALA A 310 -17.80 14.69 -17.98
CA ALA A 310 -18.85 15.17 -17.08
C ALA A 310 -18.86 16.70 -16.86
N GLY A 311 -17.98 17.47 -17.51
CA GLY A 311 -18.02 18.93 -17.48
C GLY A 311 -17.44 19.61 -16.24
N VAL A 312 -16.75 18.86 -15.36
CA VAL A 312 -16.25 19.36 -14.06
C VAL A 312 -15.02 20.28 -14.17
N LEU A 313 -14.37 20.38 -15.34
CA LEU A 313 -13.17 21.21 -15.55
C LEU A 313 -13.29 22.18 -16.72
N LYS A 314 -14.49 22.66 -17.05
CA LYS A 314 -14.60 23.83 -17.94
C LYS A 314 -14.17 25.07 -17.14
N LYS A 315 -12.91 25.44 -17.28
CA LYS A 315 -12.47 26.82 -17.00
C LYS A 315 -13.18 27.78 -17.97
N ASP A 316 -13.62 28.88 -17.40
CA ASP A 316 -14.20 30.01 -18.05
C ASP A 316 -13.49 30.40 -19.37
N ASP A 317 -14.03 29.96 -20.50
CA ASP A 317 -14.05 30.77 -21.70
C ASP A 317 -15.53 31.04 -21.99
N ALA A 318 -15.88 32.29 -21.86
CA ALA A 318 -17.21 32.80 -22.02
C ALA A 318 -17.78 32.37 -23.37
N VAL A 319 -18.83 31.55 -23.36
CA VAL A 319 -20.02 31.63 -24.20
C VAL A 319 -20.95 30.44 -23.81
N ASP A 320 -22.19 30.81 -23.42
CA ASP A 320 -23.37 29.96 -23.25
C ASP A 320 -23.33 28.82 -22.20
N SER A 321 -23.56 29.19 -20.97
CA SER A 321 -24.15 28.31 -19.98
C SER A 321 -25.61 28.04 -20.38
N PRO A 322 -26.09 26.80 -20.51
CA PRO A 322 -27.52 26.53 -20.58
C PRO A 322 -28.13 26.98 -19.24
N LYS A 323 -28.97 28.01 -19.31
CA LYS A 323 -29.77 28.43 -18.17
C LYS A 323 -30.74 27.30 -17.84
N PHE A 324 -30.67 26.82 -16.62
CA PHE A 324 -31.70 25.94 -16.10
C PHE A 324 -33.02 26.71 -16.05
N SER A 325 -34.00 26.31 -16.86
CA SER A 325 -35.36 26.86 -16.87
C SER A 325 -36.24 25.96 -16.02
N LEU A 326 -36.95 26.56 -15.07
CA LEU A 326 -37.98 25.88 -14.25
C LEU A 326 -39.37 25.90 -14.96
N GLU A 327 -39.43 26.31 -16.23
CA GLU A 327 -40.66 26.44 -16.99
C GLU A 327 -40.66 25.45 -18.19
N GLU A 328 -40.53 24.18 -17.95
CA GLU A 328 -40.96 23.14 -18.90
C GLU A 328 -42.11 22.38 -18.29
N ASP A 329 -43.30 22.66 -18.84
CA ASP A 329 -44.55 21.91 -18.59
C ASP A 329 -44.38 20.45 -19.03
N PHE A 330 -44.87 19.51 -18.17
CA PHE A 330 -44.95 18.11 -18.43
C PHE A 330 -46.01 17.75 -19.47
#